data_d38f95aafccf38082fd9b08ddee370b9
#
_entry.id   d38f95aafccf38082fd9b08ddee370b9
#
_cell.length_a   1.000
_cell.length_b   1.000
_cell.length_c   1.000
_cell.angle_alpha   90.00
_cell.angle_beta   90.00
_cell.angle_gamma   90.00
#
_symmetry.space_group_name_H-M   'P 1'
#
loop_
_entity.id
_entity.type
_entity.pdbx_description
1 polymer ?
#
loop_
_entity_poly.entity_id
_entity_poly.type
_entity_poly.pdbx_seq_one_letter_code
_entity_poly.pdbx_strand_id
1 'polypeptide(L)'
;MKHAFKIFGLCAMTLSVPITANAELLALLNYESKIGQPNRREGIAVIDVDPNSPNFNKIIKDTPLPPDFVAHHIYYNRDTSKAYVTSLGHSELYIYDMAKFPDSKTIVPVPNCKVGEDITFSADKKRWFLSCMGSSNIIVGDAQTDQPIGTIDSGDSPDKFIKYPHGIMLNNDLDRMFVTSTVNPSNPNDAGETVTIIEASTLKILSTHKLSTKPSPSGEAPVEILFAPDQNPPMAYIDNMYGGTLWTATWRPQSRDFGFHEVFDFVGTGQSLPLEMGFNDKGDRLFVTTAKPGAFNIFDIAEPYEPKLLATIPTAGGAHHFVISPDNRYAFVQNSFINLPEMDDGSVSVIDLTQNKVVATVDVLKKAGLTPNCIIAMPSWHKHVH
;
A
#
# COMPACT_ATOMS: atom_id res chain seq x y z
N MET A 1 -3.73 82.97 29.49
CA MET A 1 -4.32 81.62 29.72
C MET A 1 -4.50 81.00 28.35
N LYS A 2 -3.56 80.02 28.03
CA LYS A 2 -3.64 79.24 26.80
C LYS A 2 -3.74 77.77 27.19
N HIS A 3 -4.89 77.15 26.90
CA HIS A 3 -5.13 75.73 27.14
C HIS A 3 -4.58 74.94 25.95
N ALA A 4 -3.67 74.00 26.23
CA ALA A 4 -3.17 73.04 25.26
C ALA A 4 -3.98 71.75 25.38
N PHE A 5 -4.65 71.35 24.33
CA PHE A 5 -5.34 70.04 24.17
C PHE A 5 -4.27 68.99 23.74
N LYS A 6 -4.08 67.99 24.55
CA LYS A 6 -3.30 66.77 24.18
C LYS A 6 -4.28 65.76 23.53
N ILE A 7 -4.04 65.45 22.26
CA ILE A 7 -4.71 64.39 21.55
C ILE A 7 -3.90 63.10 21.82
N PHE A 8 -4.52 62.13 22.50
CA PHE A 8 -3.98 60.78 22.62
C PHE A 8 -4.38 59.99 21.36
N GLY A 9 -3.40 59.66 20.51
CA GLY A 9 -3.57 58.75 19.38
C GLY A 9 -3.55 57.30 19.88
N LEU A 10 -4.67 56.61 19.71
CA LEU A 10 -4.80 55.17 19.96
C LEU A 10 -4.19 54.40 18.76
N CYS A 11 -3.00 53.85 18.95
CA CYS A 11 -2.35 52.98 17.93
C CYS A 11 -2.99 51.59 18.05
N ALA A 12 -3.87 51.23 17.13
CA ALA A 12 -4.41 49.89 17.02
C ALA A 12 -3.28 48.97 16.44
N MET A 13 -2.65 48.17 17.28
CA MET A 13 -1.78 47.08 16.82
C MET A 13 -2.69 45.96 16.27
N THR A 14 -2.73 45.83 14.96
CA THR A 14 -3.25 44.64 14.30
C THR A 14 -2.23 43.49 14.51
N LEU A 15 -2.55 42.58 15.40
CA LEU A 15 -1.86 41.30 15.51
C LEU A 15 -2.15 40.49 14.24
N SER A 16 -1.22 40.54 13.28
CA SER A 16 -1.20 39.56 12.19
C SER A 16 -0.76 38.23 12.78
N VAL A 17 -1.72 37.33 13.03
CA VAL A 17 -1.43 35.92 13.28
C VAL A 17 -0.76 35.40 11.99
N PRO A 18 0.47 34.88 12.03
CA PRO A 18 1.02 34.23 10.86
C PRO A 18 0.14 33.03 10.56
N ILE A 19 -0.55 33.04 9.43
CA ILE A 19 -1.13 31.84 8.85
C ILE A 19 0.08 31.02 8.42
N THR A 20 0.49 30.07 9.24
CA THR A 20 1.38 29.01 8.79
C THR A 20 0.60 28.29 7.70
N ALA A 21 0.98 28.48 6.45
CA ALA A 21 0.52 27.63 5.37
C ALA A 21 0.93 26.21 5.74
N ASN A 22 0.01 25.41 6.24
CA ASN A 22 0.22 23.98 6.35
C ASN A 22 0.54 23.50 4.94
N ALA A 23 1.62 22.71 4.80
CA ALA A 23 1.94 22.12 3.53
C ALA A 23 0.71 21.30 3.07
N GLU A 24 0.24 21.55 1.85
CA GLU A 24 -0.88 20.81 1.25
C GLU A 24 -0.55 19.31 1.27
N LEU A 25 -1.51 18.47 1.70
CA LEU A 25 -1.38 17.03 1.64
C LEU A 25 -1.75 16.56 0.23
N LEU A 26 -0.74 16.35 -0.60
CA LEU A 26 -0.92 15.88 -1.96
C LEU A 26 -0.64 14.38 -2.03
N ALA A 27 -1.53 13.62 -2.66
CA ALA A 27 -1.38 12.19 -2.90
C ALA A 27 -1.25 11.89 -4.39
N LEU A 28 -0.48 10.86 -4.71
CA LEU A 28 -0.47 10.21 -6.03
C LEU A 28 -1.49 9.08 -6.03
N LEU A 29 -2.34 9.06 -7.04
CA LEU A 29 -3.28 7.96 -7.29
C LEU A 29 -3.16 7.54 -8.75
N ASN A 30 -2.89 6.27 -9.00
CA ASN A 30 -3.16 5.74 -10.33
C ASN A 30 -4.67 5.51 -10.46
N TYR A 31 -5.18 5.62 -11.67
CA TYR A 31 -6.61 5.47 -11.94
C TYR A 31 -6.85 4.81 -13.29
N GLU A 32 -8.02 4.19 -13.40
CA GLU A 32 -8.57 3.70 -14.66
C GLU A 32 -10.05 4.05 -14.79
N SER A 33 -10.58 3.94 -16.00
CA SER A 33 -12.02 4.07 -16.26
C SER A 33 -12.80 2.95 -15.59
N LYS A 34 -13.91 3.28 -14.96
CA LYS A 34 -14.88 2.28 -14.48
C LYS A 34 -15.37 1.41 -15.61
N ILE A 35 -15.72 0.17 -15.31
CA ILE A 35 -16.29 -0.78 -16.27
C ILE A 35 -17.52 -0.14 -16.95
N GLY A 36 -17.60 -0.28 -18.26
CA GLY A 36 -18.70 0.25 -19.07
C GLY A 36 -18.52 1.67 -19.59
N GLN A 37 -17.43 2.35 -19.27
CA GLN A 37 -17.12 3.65 -19.87
C GLN A 37 -16.72 3.48 -21.37
N PRO A 38 -17.21 4.35 -22.27
CA PRO A 38 -17.03 4.17 -23.72
C PRO A 38 -15.59 4.35 -24.19
N ASN A 39 -14.81 5.17 -23.47
CA ASN A 39 -13.40 5.42 -23.79
C ASN A 39 -12.58 5.11 -22.54
N ARG A 40 -11.79 4.03 -22.60
CA ARG A 40 -10.91 3.67 -21.49
C ARG A 40 -9.80 4.72 -21.34
N ARG A 41 -9.64 5.21 -20.14
CA ARG A 41 -8.59 6.14 -19.73
C ARG A 41 -7.88 5.55 -18.52
N GLU A 42 -6.56 5.71 -18.50
CA GLU A 42 -5.70 5.39 -17.37
C GLU A 42 -4.73 6.53 -17.14
N GLY A 43 -4.25 6.67 -15.93
CA GLY A 43 -3.29 7.70 -15.61
C GLY A 43 -2.84 7.68 -14.16
N ILE A 44 -1.99 8.65 -13.84
CA ILE A 44 -1.58 8.97 -12.48
C ILE A 44 -1.99 10.41 -12.21
N ALA A 45 -2.79 10.62 -11.16
CA ALA A 45 -3.23 11.93 -10.72
C ALA A 45 -2.52 12.34 -9.42
N VAL A 46 -2.06 13.59 -9.34
CA VAL A 46 -1.75 14.26 -8.07
C VAL A 46 -3.03 14.95 -7.60
N ILE A 47 -3.51 14.59 -6.44
CA ILE A 47 -4.77 15.11 -5.88
C ILE A 47 -4.50 15.75 -4.52
N ASP A 48 -5.11 16.91 -4.28
CA ASP A 48 -5.14 17.53 -2.96
C ASP A 48 -6.17 16.80 -2.09
N VAL A 49 -5.67 16.09 -1.09
CA VAL A 49 -6.47 15.31 -0.14
C VAL A 49 -6.59 15.98 1.24
N ASP A 50 -5.98 17.16 1.44
CA ASP A 50 -6.07 17.91 2.70
C ASP A 50 -7.47 18.50 2.87
N PRO A 51 -8.27 18.04 3.86
CA PRO A 51 -9.61 18.54 4.07
C PRO A 51 -9.67 20.02 4.51
N ASN A 52 -8.52 20.62 4.86
CA ASN A 52 -8.41 22.02 5.24
C ASN A 52 -7.88 22.91 4.10
N SER A 53 -7.50 22.33 2.96
CA SER A 53 -6.99 23.06 1.80
C SER A 53 -8.11 23.71 0.99
N PRO A 54 -7.90 24.92 0.43
CA PRO A 54 -8.82 25.52 -0.54
C PRO A 54 -8.88 24.76 -1.88
N ASN A 55 -7.92 23.87 -2.11
CA ASN A 55 -7.84 23.00 -3.28
C ASN A 55 -8.32 21.57 -2.99
N PHE A 56 -8.83 21.29 -1.79
CA PHE A 56 -9.34 19.96 -1.44
C PHE A 56 -10.21 19.36 -2.56
N ASN A 57 -9.98 18.06 -2.85
CA ASN A 57 -10.71 17.33 -3.87
C ASN A 57 -10.46 17.81 -5.32
N LYS A 58 -9.32 18.46 -5.60
CA LYS A 58 -8.93 18.84 -6.97
C LYS A 58 -7.77 18.02 -7.47
N ILE A 59 -7.81 17.65 -8.75
CA ILE A 59 -6.65 17.13 -9.47
C ILE A 59 -5.71 18.32 -9.74
N ILE A 60 -4.52 18.25 -9.15
CA ILE A 60 -3.45 19.26 -9.31
C ILE A 60 -2.64 18.97 -10.57
N LYS A 61 -2.41 17.67 -10.85
CA LYS A 61 -1.71 17.21 -12.05
C LYS A 61 -2.33 15.90 -12.51
N ASP A 62 -2.45 15.74 -13.83
CA ASP A 62 -2.92 14.51 -14.48
C ASP A 62 -1.87 14.04 -15.50
N THR A 63 -1.49 12.77 -15.41
CA THR A 63 -0.47 12.14 -16.25
C THR A 63 -1.07 10.92 -16.92
N PRO A 64 -1.52 11.01 -18.17
CA PRO A 64 -2.10 9.88 -18.88
C PRO A 64 -1.13 8.71 -19.05
N LEU A 65 -1.66 7.49 -18.91
CA LEU A 65 -1.01 6.23 -19.24
C LEU A 65 -1.70 5.56 -20.44
N PRO A 66 -1.04 4.59 -21.10
CA PRO A 66 -1.70 3.75 -22.10
C PRO A 66 -2.96 3.08 -21.50
N PRO A 67 -4.08 3.01 -22.24
CA PRO A 67 -5.38 2.55 -21.70
C PRO A 67 -5.46 1.05 -21.40
N ASP A 68 -4.43 0.29 -21.72
CA ASP A 68 -4.29 -1.15 -21.47
C ASP A 68 -3.10 -1.49 -20.57
N PHE A 69 -2.46 -0.47 -20.01
CA PHE A 69 -1.35 -0.64 -19.06
C PHE A 69 -1.82 -1.30 -17.76
N VAL A 70 -3.00 -0.96 -17.28
CA VAL A 70 -3.61 -1.43 -16.02
C VAL A 70 -2.63 -1.18 -14.88
N ALA A 71 -2.33 0.11 -14.62
CA ALA A 71 -1.46 0.52 -13.51
C ALA A 71 -2.03 0.00 -12.20
N HIS A 72 -1.21 -0.68 -11.39
CA HIS A 72 -1.66 -1.32 -10.16
C HIS A 72 -1.08 -0.66 -8.93
N HIS A 73 0.21 -0.80 -8.66
CA HIS A 73 0.84 -0.19 -7.50
C HIS A 73 1.81 0.92 -7.89
N ILE A 74 2.09 1.82 -6.93
CA ILE A 74 3.14 2.84 -7.01
C ILE A 74 4.02 2.71 -5.78
N TYR A 75 5.30 2.41 -5.97
CA TYR A 75 6.28 2.29 -4.89
C TYR A 75 7.41 3.29 -5.06
N TYR A 76 7.81 3.93 -3.95
CA TYR A 76 9.05 4.70 -3.96
C TYR A 76 10.26 3.81 -3.68
N ASN A 77 11.38 4.14 -4.32
CA ASN A 77 12.65 3.63 -3.86
C ASN A 77 13.00 4.23 -2.46
N ARG A 78 14.02 3.69 -1.82
CA ARG A 78 14.39 4.00 -0.42
C ARG A 78 14.62 5.47 -0.08
N ASP A 79 14.86 6.34 -1.03
CA ASP A 79 15.07 7.78 -0.81
C ASP A 79 14.00 8.65 -1.47
N THR A 80 12.92 8.04 -1.94
CA THR A 80 11.80 8.68 -2.62
C THR A 80 12.19 9.48 -3.88
N SER A 81 13.40 9.28 -4.40
CA SER A 81 13.85 9.94 -5.62
C SER A 81 13.20 9.40 -6.89
N LYS A 82 12.71 8.14 -6.84
CA LYS A 82 12.04 7.46 -7.93
C LYS A 82 10.73 6.83 -7.48
N ALA A 83 9.70 6.88 -8.34
CA ALA A 83 8.46 6.12 -8.19
C ALA A 83 8.41 5.03 -9.27
N TYR A 84 8.18 3.79 -8.83
CA TYR A 84 8.02 2.60 -9.67
C TYR A 84 6.53 2.27 -9.76
N VAL A 85 6.01 2.17 -10.96
CA VAL A 85 4.60 1.85 -11.24
C VAL A 85 4.53 0.48 -11.86
N THR A 86 3.85 -0.45 -11.21
CA THR A 86 3.63 -1.81 -11.70
C THR A 86 2.41 -1.88 -12.61
N SER A 87 2.33 -2.93 -13.39
CA SER A 87 1.28 -3.14 -14.39
C SER A 87 0.75 -4.57 -14.37
N LEU A 88 -0.57 -4.70 -14.36
CA LEU A 88 -1.22 -5.99 -14.57
C LEU A 88 -1.35 -6.34 -16.06
N GLY A 89 -1.35 -5.33 -16.94
CA GLY A 89 -1.54 -5.50 -18.38
C GLY A 89 -0.27 -5.72 -19.18
N HIS A 90 0.85 -5.15 -18.74
CA HIS A 90 2.12 -5.13 -19.50
C HIS A 90 3.28 -5.69 -18.67
N SER A 91 4.24 -6.32 -19.33
CA SER A 91 5.51 -6.77 -18.75
C SER A 91 6.53 -5.63 -18.73
N GLU A 92 6.18 -4.52 -18.10
CA GLU A 92 6.95 -3.28 -18.04
C GLU A 92 6.79 -2.61 -16.69
N LEU A 93 7.84 -1.92 -16.23
CA LEU A 93 7.79 -0.96 -15.14
C LEU A 93 7.88 0.46 -15.71
N TYR A 94 7.04 1.36 -15.20
CA TYR A 94 7.20 2.79 -15.44
C TYR A 94 7.89 3.41 -14.22
N ILE A 95 9.04 4.04 -14.44
CA ILE A 95 9.85 4.62 -13.38
C ILE A 95 9.95 6.12 -13.59
N TYR A 96 9.48 6.89 -12.63
CA TYR A 96 9.49 8.35 -12.66
C TYR A 96 10.59 8.89 -11.75
N ASP A 97 11.37 9.86 -12.27
CA ASP A 97 12.22 10.74 -11.45
C ASP A 97 11.33 11.76 -10.73
N MET A 98 11.22 11.65 -9.41
CA MET A 98 10.28 12.46 -8.63
C MET A 98 10.66 13.95 -8.57
N ALA A 99 11.93 14.29 -8.79
CA ALA A 99 12.33 15.70 -8.90
C ALA A 99 11.82 16.37 -10.20
N LYS A 100 11.42 15.57 -11.18
CA LYS A 100 10.95 16.02 -12.50
C LYS A 100 9.57 15.46 -12.85
N PHE A 101 8.88 14.87 -11.89
CA PHE A 101 7.57 14.26 -12.11
C PHE A 101 6.56 15.29 -12.65
N PRO A 102 5.81 14.94 -13.70
CA PRO A 102 5.77 13.68 -14.45
C PRO A 102 6.64 13.69 -15.73
N ASP A 103 7.47 14.70 -15.94
CA ASP A 103 8.12 14.98 -17.22
C ASP A 103 9.31 14.04 -17.52
N SER A 104 9.80 13.29 -16.52
CA SER A 104 10.88 12.32 -16.69
C SER A 104 10.40 10.91 -16.29
N LYS A 105 10.16 10.08 -17.33
CA LYS A 105 9.73 8.68 -17.18
C LYS A 105 10.65 7.76 -17.98
N THR A 106 11.10 6.68 -17.34
CA THR A 106 11.78 5.55 -17.99
C THR A 106 10.84 4.37 -18.04
N ILE A 107 10.75 3.69 -19.18
CA ILE A 107 10.02 2.44 -19.35
C ILE A 107 11.04 1.31 -19.34
N VAL A 108 10.90 0.39 -18.40
CA VAL A 108 11.81 -0.74 -18.21
C VAL A 108 11.08 -2.04 -18.55
N PRO A 109 11.47 -2.73 -19.63
CA PRO A 109 10.92 -4.05 -19.96
C PRO A 109 11.30 -5.08 -18.89
N VAL A 110 10.32 -5.88 -18.46
CA VAL A 110 10.49 -7.03 -17.55
C VAL A 110 9.90 -8.30 -18.19
N PRO A 111 10.51 -8.82 -19.28
CA PRO A 111 9.87 -9.79 -20.17
C PRO A 111 9.50 -11.13 -19.49
N ASN A 112 10.15 -11.46 -18.38
CA ASN A 112 9.87 -12.68 -17.61
C ASN A 112 8.80 -12.45 -16.51
N CYS A 113 8.21 -11.26 -16.42
CA CYS A 113 7.17 -10.91 -15.46
C CYS A 113 5.83 -10.83 -16.17
N LYS A 114 4.87 -11.65 -15.77
CA LYS A 114 3.46 -11.49 -16.12
C LYS A 114 2.71 -11.09 -14.88
N VAL A 115 1.89 -10.06 -14.98
CA VAL A 115 1.12 -9.50 -13.86
C VAL A 115 2.06 -9.11 -12.72
N GLY A 116 2.71 -7.94 -12.88
CA GLY A 116 3.61 -7.37 -11.88
C GLY A 116 2.82 -6.74 -10.74
N GLU A 117 3.14 -7.15 -9.51
CA GLU A 117 2.47 -6.71 -8.27
C GLU A 117 3.40 -5.80 -7.45
N ASP A 118 3.94 -6.29 -6.35
CA ASP A 118 4.67 -5.52 -5.38
C ASP A 118 6.16 -5.40 -5.68
N ILE A 119 6.74 -4.28 -5.24
CA ILE A 119 8.18 -4.04 -5.31
C ILE A 119 8.73 -3.73 -3.91
N THR A 120 9.82 -4.43 -3.54
CA THR A 120 10.61 -4.08 -2.36
C THR A 120 12.06 -3.78 -2.72
N PHE A 121 12.79 -3.06 -1.83
CA PHE A 121 14.14 -2.59 -2.10
C PHE A 121 15.11 -3.04 -1.00
N SER A 122 16.32 -3.45 -1.39
CA SER A 122 17.38 -3.77 -0.43
C SER A 122 17.82 -2.52 0.36
N ALA A 123 18.24 -2.72 1.62
CA ALA A 123 18.67 -1.60 2.49
C ALA A 123 19.89 -0.87 1.94
N ASP A 124 20.77 -1.55 1.22
CA ASP A 124 21.95 -0.98 0.57
C ASP A 124 21.62 -0.19 -0.71
N LYS A 125 20.32 -0.08 -1.07
CA LYS A 125 19.79 0.63 -2.26
C LYS A 125 20.32 0.11 -3.60
N LYS A 126 20.78 -1.13 -3.65
CA LYS A 126 21.37 -1.70 -4.87
C LYS A 126 20.40 -2.56 -5.66
N ARG A 127 19.43 -3.19 -5.01
CA ARG A 127 18.50 -4.11 -5.66
C ARG A 127 17.05 -3.73 -5.40
N TRP A 128 16.22 -4.02 -6.39
CA TRP A 128 14.77 -4.09 -6.25
C TRP A 128 14.32 -5.52 -6.57
N PHE A 129 13.18 -5.90 -6.01
CA PHE A 129 12.55 -7.21 -6.20
C PHE A 129 11.08 -6.98 -6.54
N LEU A 130 10.64 -7.53 -7.67
CA LEU A 130 9.27 -7.41 -8.17
C LEU A 130 8.60 -8.79 -8.14
N SER A 131 7.49 -8.92 -7.45
CA SER A 131 6.65 -10.12 -7.51
C SER A 131 5.87 -10.15 -8.83
N CYS A 132 5.81 -11.33 -9.46
CA CYS A 132 5.17 -11.55 -10.75
C CYS A 132 4.14 -12.67 -10.64
N MET A 133 2.90 -12.29 -10.32
CA MET A 133 1.83 -13.21 -9.97
C MET A 133 1.50 -14.18 -11.10
N GLY A 134 1.41 -13.69 -12.32
CA GLY A 134 1.04 -14.49 -13.50
C GLY A 134 2.13 -15.44 -14.00
N SER A 135 3.41 -15.20 -13.66
CA SER A 135 4.54 -16.06 -14.01
C SER A 135 5.12 -16.84 -12.84
N SER A 136 4.59 -16.63 -11.62
CA SER A 136 5.00 -17.31 -10.38
C SER A 136 6.50 -17.23 -10.10
N ASN A 137 7.09 -16.04 -10.26
CA ASN A 137 8.51 -15.77 -10.03
C ASN A 137 8.73 -14.37 -9.47
N ILE A 138 9.96 -14.05 -9.09
CA ILE A 138 10.40 -12.74 -8.65
C ILE A 138 11.47 -12.24 -9.60
N ILE A 139 11.30 -11.03 -10.15
CA ILE A 139 12.37 -10.37 -10.89
C ILE A 139 13.28 -9.64 -9.92
N VAL A 140 14.57 -9.81 -10.10
CA VAL A 140 15.61 -9.09 -9.38
C VAL A 140 16.16 -8.00 -10.29
N GLY A 141 16.18 -6.77 -9.84
CA GLY A 141 16.72 -5.66 -10.60
C GLY A 141 17.81 -4.90 -9.87
N ASP A 142 18.61 -4.21 -10.65
CA ASP A 142 19.61 -3.25 -10.17
C ASP A 142 18.94 -1.87 -9.98
N ALA A 143 18.97 -1.34 -8.75
CA ALA A 143 18.27 -0.09 -8.43
C ALA A 143 19.01 1.18 -8.89
N GLN A 144 20.26 1.07 -9.38
CA GLN A 144 21.00 2.19 -9.96
C GLN A 144 20.69 2.37 -11.44
N THR A 145 20.66 1.26 -12.18
CA THR A 145 20.38 1.23 -13.62
C THR A 145 18.92 1.01 -13.94
N ASP A 146 18.12 0.62 -12.95
CA ASP A 146 16.71 0.20 -13.04
C ASP A 146 16.47 -1.07 -13.89
N GLN A 147 17.53 -1.74 -14.34
CA GLN A 147 17.42 -2.88 -15.25
C GLN A 147 17.25 -4.22 -14.49
N PRO A 148 16.43 -5.14 -15.00
CA PRO A 148 16.40 -6.53 -14.52
C PRO A 148 17.80 -7.17 -14.65
N ILE A 149 18.24 -7.88 -13.59
CA ILE A 149 19.54 -8.57 -13.54
C ILE A 149 19.42 -10.05 -13.23
N GLY A 150 18.24 -10.54 -12.85
CA GLY A 150 17.99 -11.94 -12.53
C GLY A 150 16.55 -12.26 -12.25
N THR A 151 16.29 -13.54 -12.03
CA THR A 151 14.96 -14.07 -11.67
C THR A 151 15.12 -15.09 -10.56
N ILE A 152 14.21 -15.10 -9.59
CA ILE A 152 14.02 -16.19 -8.65
C ILE A 152 12.85 -17.01 -9.20
N ASP A 153 13.14 -18.19 -9.72
CA ASP A 153 12.14 -19.05 -10.32
C ASP A 153 11.22 -19.69 -9.28
N SER A 154 10.07 -20.17 -9.75
CA SER A 154 9.03 -20.77 -8.91
C SER A 154 9.49 -21.94 -8.03
N GLY A 155 10.57 -22.63 -8.43
CA GLY A 155 11.07 -23.83 -7.75
C GLY A 155 10.29 -25.09 -8.15
N ASP A 156 10.95 -26.26 -8.08
CA ASP A 156 10.40 -27.56 -8.47
C ASP A 156 10.11 -28.47 -7.28
N SER A 157 10.37 -28.02 -6.06
CA SER A 157 10.16 -28.80 -4.84
C SER A 157 8.75 -28.62 -4.29
N PRO A 158 8.07 -29.67 -3.85
CA PRO A 158 6.77 -29.55 -3.20
C PRO A 158 6.83 -28.76 -1.88
N ASP A 159 8.01 -28.65 -1.27
CA ASP A 159 8.20 -27.97 0.03
C ASP A 159 8.88 -26.60 -0.09
N LYS A 160 9.28 -26.19 -1.29
CA LYS A 160 10.04 -24.94 -1.53
C LYS A 160 9.68 -24.39 -2.91
N PHE A 161 8.67 -23.54 -2.96
CA PHE A 161 8.14 -23.01 -4.22
C PHE A 161 7.58 -21.59 -4.03
N ILE A 162 7.49 -20.87 -5.14
CA ILE A 162 6.74 -19.61 -5.29
C ILE A 162 5.55 -19.91 -6.17
N LYS A 163 4.33 -19.50 -5.74
CA LYS A 163 3.11 -19.66 -6.52
C LYS A 163 2.28 -18.39 -6.39
N TYR A 164 1.89 -17.78 -7.51
CA TYR A 164 1.06 -16.55 -7.55
C TYR A 164 1.52 -15.45 -6.58
N PRO A 165 2.82 -15.04 -6.63
CA PRO A 165 3.38 -14.10 -5.67
C PRO A 165 2.71 -12.73 -5.81
N HIS A 166 2.34 -12.14 -4.64
CA HIS A 166 1.82 -10.78 -4.52
C HIS A 166 2.68 -9.99 -3.55
N GLY A 167 2.31 -9.91 -2.27
CA GLY A 167 3.06 -9.18 -1.26
C GLY A 167 4.51 -9.67 -1.14
N ILE A 168 5.46 -8.75 -1.18
CA ILE A 168 6.88 -9.03 -1.05
C ILE A 168 7.54 -8.09 -0.05
N MET A 169 8.10 -8.62 1.02
CA MET A 169 8.72 -7.84 2.08
C MET A 169 10.10 -8.36 2.45
N LEU A 170 11.06 -7.44 2.59
CA LEU A 170 12.44 -7.75 2.92
C LEU A 170 12.79 -7.30 4.34
N ASN A 171 13.13 -8.25 5.22
CA ASN A 171 13.82 -7.96 6.47
C ASN A 171 15.33 -8.07 6.24
N ASN A 172 15.99 -6.93 6.15
CA ASN A 172 17.42 -6.85 5.83
C ASN A 172 18.31 -7.40 6.96
N ASP A 173 17.92 -7.22 8.22
CA ASP A 173 18.72 -7.64 9.38
C ASP A 173 18.75 -9.17 9.50
N LEU A 174 17.69 -9.84 9.10
CA LEU A 174 17.59 -11.29 9.05
C LEU A 174 18.07 -11.88 7.72
N ASP A 175 18.29 -11.06 6.69
CA ASP A 175 18.50 -11.52 5.32
C ASP A 175 17.37 -12.43 4.83
N ARG A 176 16.12 -12.03 5.10
CA ARG A 176 14.93 -12.81 4.75
C ARG A 176 13.95 -11.97 3.96
N MET A 177 13.56 -12.50 2.81
CA MET A 177 12.50 -11.96 1.98
C MET A 177 11.29 -12.90 2.05
N PHE A 178 10.14 -12.34 2.31
CA PHE A 178 8.86 -13.04 2.33
C PHE A 178 8.10 -12.76 1.05
N VAL A 179 7.38 -13.78 0.58
CA VAL A 179 6.53 -13.68 -0.60
C VAL A 179 5.22 -14.42 -0.33
N THR A 180 4.10 -13.73 -0.42
CA THR A 180 2.77 -14.32 -0.27
C THR A 180 2.34 -15.02 -1.56
N SER A 181 1.43 -15.99 -1.45
CA SER A 181 0.83 -16.71 -2.59
C SER A 181 -0.65 -16.41 -2.65
N THR A 182 -1.06 -15.51 -3.57
CA THR A 182 -2.42 -14.95 -3.55
C THR A 182 -3.38 -15.68 -4.46
N VAL A 183 -3.52 -15.29 -5.72
CA VAL A 183 -4.46 -15.91 -6.65
C VAL A 183 -3.84 -16.14 -8.02
N ASN A 184 -4.35 -17.12 -8.75
CA ASN A 184 -4.08 -17.24 -10.18
C ASN A 184 -4.80 -16.10 -10.91
N PRO A 185 -4.09 -15.13 -11.53
CA PRO A 185 -4.76 -13.99 -12.16
C PRO A 185 -5.63 -14.39 -13.36
N SER A 186 -5.39 -15.58 -13.93
CA SER A 186 -6.25 -16.13 -15.02
C SER A 186 -7.45 -16.91 -14.50
N ASN A 187 -7.48 -17.29 -13.21
CA ASN A 187 -8.55 -18.00 -12.56
C ASN A 187 -8.59 -17.68 -11.06
N PRO A 188 -9.26 -16.63 -10.61
CA PRO A 188 -9.29 -16.21 -9.21
C PRO A 188 -9.83 -17.27 -8.23
N ASN A 189 -10.50 -18.32 -8.72
CA ASN A 189 -10.92 -19.46 -7.88
C ASN A 189 -9.75 -20.42 -7.56
N ASP A 190 -8.63 -20.35 -8.27
CA ASP A 190 -7.39 -21.05 -7.96
C ASP A 190 -6.52 -20.13 -7.10
N ALA A 191 -6.81 -20.11 -5.81
CA ALA A 191 -6.09 -19.27 -4.87
C ALA A 191 -4.96 -20.05 -4.18
N GLY A 192 -3.91 -19.32 -3.80
CA GLY A 192 -2.83 -19.82 -2.98
C GLY A 192 -3.20 -19.92 -1.50
N GLU A 193 -2.24 -20.40 -0.71
CA GLU A 193 -2.44 -20.61 0.73
C GLU A 193 -1.12 -20.50 1.50
N THR A 194 -0.06 -19.97 0.87
CA THR A 194 1.28 -20.07 1.43
C THR A 194 2.01 -18.73 1.48
N VAL A 195 3.04 -18.69 2.34
CA VAL A 195 4.11 -17.72 2.29
C VAL A 195 5.44 -18.43 2.08
N THR A 196 6.28 -17.88 1.20
CA THR A 196 7.60 -18.43 0.90
C THR A 196 8.68 -17.52 1.48
N ILE A 197 9.69 -18.12 2.10
CA ILE A 197 10.83 -17.42 2.68
C ILE A 197 12.05 -17.65 1.80
N ILE A 198 12.70 -16.56 1.42
CA ILE A 198 13.86 -16.53 0.53
C ILE A 198 15.02 -15.86 1.28
N GLU A 199 16.23 -16.41 1.15
CA GLU A 199 17.46 -15.73 1.58
C GLU A 199 17.83 -14.68 0.54
N ALA A 200 17.71 -13.40 0.92
CA ALA A 200 17.78 -12.30 -0.04
C ALA A 200 19.19 -12.10 -0.63
N SER A 201 20.25 -12.43 0.13
CA SER A 201 21.63 -12.32 -0.33
C SER A 201 21.98 -13.35 -1.41
N THR A 202 21.47 -14.58 -1.28
CA THR A 202 21.76 -15.71 -2.19
C THR A 202 20.65 -15.99 -3.19
N LEU A 203 19.46 -15.38 -3.02
CA LEU A 203 18.25 -15.58 -3.81
C LEU A 203 17.69 -17.02 -3.72
N LYS A 204 18.03 -17.74 -2.65
CA LYS A 204 17.64 -19.14 -2.46
C LYS A 204 16.32 -19.24 -1.70
N ILE A 205 15.37 -20.00 -2.23
CA ILE A 205 14.14 -20.38 -1.51
C ILE A 205 14.53 -21.30 -0.35
N LEU A 206 14.21 -20.87 0.87
CA LEU A 206 14.53 -21.61 2.10
C LEU A 206 13.40 -22.55 2.52
N SER A 207 12.16 -22.02 2.55
CA SER A 207 10.99 -22.75 3.02
C SER A 207 9.71 -22.13 2.43
N THR A 208 8.64 -22.91 2.41
CA THR A 208 7.28 -22.47 2.07
C THR A 208 6.35 -22.97 3.16
N HIS A 209 5.53 -22.08 3.70
CA HIS A 209 4.68 -22.35 4.84
C HIS A 209 3.22 -22.10 4.48
N LYS A 210 2.34 -22.98 4.92
CA LYS A 210 0.90 -22.81 4.77
C LYS A 210 0.36 -21.85 5.83
N LEU A 211 -0.48 -20.91 5.40
CA LEU A 211 -1.19 -19.95 6.25
C LEU A 211 -2.68 -20.29 6.32
N SER A 212 -2.98 -21.49 6.76
CA SER A 212 -4.36 -21.94 6.93
C SER A 212 -4.44 -23.10 7.91
N THR A 213 -5.50 -23.13 8.70
CA THR A 213 -5.88 -24.29 9.53
C THR A 213 -6.76 -25.29 8.79
N LYS A 214 -7.28 -24.93 7.59
CA LYS A 214 -8.13 -25.78 6.76
C LYS A 214 -7.31 -26.78 5.94
N PRO A 215 -7.89 -27.92 5.48
CA PRO A 215 -7.22 -28.83 4.55
C PRO A 215 -6.80 -28.15 3.24
N SER A 216 -5.66 -28.58 2.64
CA SER A 216 -5.22 -28.08 1.33
C SER A 216 -6.01 -28.74 0.17
N PRO A 217 -6.30 -27.99 -0.90
CA PRO A 217 -6.05 -26.58 -1.07
C PRO A 217 -7.09 -25.75 -0.30
N SER A 218 -6.66 -24.88 0.59
CA SER A 218 -7.57 -24.06 1.41
C SER A 218 -8.06 -22.81 0.68
N GLY A 219 -7.26 -22.28 -0.24
CA GLY A 219 -7.62 -21.09 -1.02
C GLY A 219 -7.72 -19.81 -0.19
N GLU A 220 -6.96 -19.68 0.89
CA GLU A 220 -7.02 -18.53 1.81
C GLU A 220 -6.48 -17.23 1.20
N ALA A 221 -5.65 -17.31 0.16
CA ALA A 221 -5.10 -16.18 -0.58
C ALA A 221 -4.37 -15.15 0.31
N PRO A 222 -3.21 -15.47 0.92
CA PRO A 222 -2.39 -14.46 1.58
C PRO A 222 -2.03 -13.34 0.60
N VAL A 223 -2.20 -12.07 1.01
CA VAL A 223 -1.98 -10.89 0.15
C VAL A 223 -0.78 -10.10 0.62
N GLU A 224 -0.91 -9.35 1.71
CA GLU A 224 0.13 -8.47 2.19
C GLU A 224 0.92 -9.08 3.35
N ILE A 225 2.13 -8.61 3.50
CA ILE A 225 2.99 -8.90 4.64
C ILE A 225 3.74 -7.65 5.08
N LEU A 226 3.74 -7.37 6.37
CA LEU A 226 4.36 -6.18 6.93
C LEU A 226 5.08 -6.50 8.24
N PHE A 227 6.41 -6.26 8.30
CA PHE A 227 7.17 -6.40 9.53
C PHE A 227 6.78 -5.33 10.54
N ALA A 228 6.39 -5.75 11.73
CA ALA A 228 6.09 -4.85 12.83
C ALA A 228 7.37 -4.14 13.31
N PRO A 229 7.34 -2.81 13.50
CA PRO A 229 8.50 -2.06 13.94
C PRO A 229 8.93 -2.48 15.36
N ASP A 230 10.23 -2.41 15.62
CA ASP A 230 10.86 -2.56 16.95
C ASP A 230 10.53 -3.87 17.69
N GLN A 231 10.07 -4.92 17.00
CA GLN A 231 9.78 -6.20 17.63
C GLN A 231 11.04 -7.04 17.84
N ASN A 232 11.17 -7.65 19.04
CA ASN A 232 12.24 -8.57 19.37
C ASN A 232 11.69 -9.81 20.11
N PRO A 233 11.65 -11.00 19.48
CA PRO A 233 12.17 -11.29 18.13
C PRO A 233 11.39 -10.56 17.02
N PRO A 234 12.00 -10.35 15.85
CA PRO A 234 11.32 -9.78 14.69
C PRO A 234 10.07 -10.58 14.32
N MET A 235 8.99 -9.87 14.02
CA MET A 235 7.73 -10.47 13.58
C MET A 235 7.08 -9.64 12.48
N ALA A 236 6.23 -10.30 11.70
CA ALA A 236 5.40 -9.66 10.69
C ALA A 236 3.94 -10.04 10.87
N TYR A 237 3.03 -9.18 10.38
CA TYR A 237 1.63 -9.52 10.13
C TYR A 237 1.46 -9.91 8.68
N ILE A 238 0.52 -10.84 8.42
CA ILE A 238 0.14 -11.30 7.09
C ILE A 238 -1.39 -11.41 7.08
N ASP A 239 -2.03 -10.85 6.08
CA ASP A 239 -3.47 -11.02 5.90
C ASP A 239 -3.80 -12.06 4.83
N ASN A 240 -4.89 -12.78 5.04
CA ASN A 240 -5.46 -13.75 4.11
C ASN A 240 -6.73 -13.16 3.50
N MET A 241 -6.66 -12.74 2.25
CA MET A 241 -7.77 -12.06 1.55
C MET A 241 -9.06 -12.90 1.54
N TYR A 242 -8.99 -14.12 1.03
CA TYR A 242 -10.18 -14.99 0.95
C TYR A 242 -10.50 -15.69 2.26
N GLY A 243 -9.46 -15.95 3.07
CA GLY A 243 -9.64 -16.50 4.42
C GLY A 243 -10.31 -15.53 5.37
N GLY A 244 -10.12 -14.22 5.15
CA GLY A 244 -10.60 -13.17 6.04
C GLY A 244 -9.90 -13.19 7.40
N THR A 245 -8.61 -13.58 7.44
CA THR A 245 -7.86 -13.77 8.69
C THR A 245 -6.58 -12.96 8.71
N LEU A 246 -6.11 -12.61 9.91
CA LEU A 246 -4.82 -12.00 10.15
C LEU A 246 -3.90 -13.00 10.86
N TRP A 247 -2.68 -13.10 10.38
CA TRP A 247 -1.66 -14.01 10.89
C TRP A 247 -0.43 -13.24 11.37
N THR A 248 0.36 -13.87 12.24
CA THR A 248 1.71 -13.41 12.58
C THR A 248 2.75 -14.42 12.13
N ALA A 249 3.91 -13.90 11.70
CA ALA A 249 5.13 -14.65 11.44
C ALA A 249 6.21 -14.18 12.42
N THR A 250 6.65 -15.04 13.34
CA THR A 250 7.62 -14.67 14.37
C THR A 250 8.93 -15.40 14.16
N TRP A 251 10.03 -14.67 14.18
CA TRP A 251 11.38 -15.22 14.04
C TRP A 251 11.73 -16.15 15.20
N ARG A 252 12.25 -17.32 14.87
CA ARG A 252 12.77 -18.35 15.79
C ARG A 252 14.27 -18.49 15.59
N PRO A 253 15.11 -17.87 16.41
CA PRO A 253 16.56 -17.83 16.20
C PRO A 253 17.22 -19.24 16.15
N GLN A 254 16.69 -20.19 16.93
CA GLN A 254 17.23 -21.54 17.03
C GLN A 254 17.11 -22.34 15.73
N SER A 255 15.96 -22.24 15.09
CA SER A 255 15.71 -22.92 13.80
C SER A 255 16.07 -22.05 12.59
N ARG A 256 16.31 -20.74 12.81
CA ARG A 256 16.48 -19.73 11.74
C ARG A 256 15.31 -19.71 10.75
N ASP A 257 14.10 -19.85 11.26
CA ASP A 257 12.85 -19.94 10.55
C ASP A 257 11.76 -19.19 11.32
N PHE A 258 10.53 -19.16 10.82
CA PHE A 258 9.41 -18.44 11.41
C PHE A 258 8.34 -19.38 11.93
N GLY A 259 7.68 -18.98 13.02
CA GLY A 259 6.45 -19.59 13.49
C GLY A 259 5.25 -18.75 13.08
N PHE A 260 4.20 -19.40 12.59
CA PHE A 260 3.01 -18.76 12.09
C PHE A 260 1.82 -19.04 13.00
N HIS A 261 1.03 -18.00 13.32
CA HIS A 261 -0.16 -18.10 14.15
C HIS A 261 -1.25 -17.18 13.61
N GLU A 262 -2.48 -17.69 13.53
CA GLU A 262 -3.67 -16.88 13.30
C GLU A 262 -3.96 -16.07 14.56
N VAL A 263 -4.19 -14.76 14.41
CA VAL A 263 -4.38 -13.84 15.54
C VAL A 263 -5.70 -13.06 15.47
N PHE A 264 -6.37 -13.04 14.32
CA PHE A 264 -7.67 -12.38 14.19
C PHE A 264 -8.49 -12.95 13.02
N ASP A 265 -9.82 -13.00 13.21
CA ASP A 265 -10.82 -13.42 12.20
C ASP A 265 -11.77 -12.25 11.90
N PHE A 266 -11.65 -11.68 10.70
CA PHE A 266 -12.54 -10.63 10.22
C PHE A 266 -13.94 -11.15 9.89
N VAL A 267 -14.07 -12.43 9.46
CA VAL A 267 -15.37 -13.02 9.10
C VAL A 267 -16.30 -13.03 10.31
N GLY A 268 -15.76 -13.31 11.49
CA GLY A 268 -16.49 -13.24 12.75
C GLY A 268 -17.03 -11.84 13.08
N THR A 269 -16.48 -10.78 12.48
CA THR A 269 -16.95 -9.39 12.62
C THR A 269 -17.88 -8.95 11.49
N GLY A 270 -18.19 -9.84 10.54
CA GLY A 270 -19.01 -9.54 9.36
C GLY A 270 -18.25 -8.83 8.23
N GLN A 271 -16.92 -8.89 8.25
CA GLN A 271 -16.06 -8.30 7.23
C GLN A 271 -15.35 -9.39 6.43
N SER A 272 -14.90 -9.06 5.22
CA SER A 272 -14.15 -9.97 4.34
C SER A 272 -13.19 -9.19 3.47
N LEU A 273 -12.25 -9.90 2.86
CA LEU A 273 -11.23 -9.36 1.99
C LEU A 273 -10.38 -8.30 2.71
N PRO A 274 -9.63 -8.65 3.78
CA PRO A 274 -8.53 -7.80 4.24
C PRO A 274 -7.50 -7.69 3.11
N LEU A 275 -6.98 -6.48 2.86
CA LEU A 275 -6.16 -6.21 1.68
C LEU A 275 -4.88 -5.45 1.98
N GLU A 276 -4.93 -4.38 2.77
CA GLU A 276 -3.78 -3.53 3.03
C GLU A 276 -3.56 -3.35 4.51
N MET A 277 -2.30 -3.27 4.91
CA MET A 277 -1.89 -3.06 6.29
C MET A 277 -0.92 -1.88 6.43
N GLY A 278 -0.88 -1.28 7.61
CA GLY A 278 0.07 -0.23 7.93
C GLY A 278 0.15 0.03 9.43
N PHE A 279 1.22 0.66 9.87
CA PHE A 279 1.42 1.04 11.26
C PHE A 279 1.37 2.55 11.44
N ASN A 280 1.06 2.99 12.67
CA ASN A 280 1.36 4.35 13.07
C ASN A 280 2.86 4.51 13.37
N ASP A 281 3.33 5.75 13.51
CA ASP A 281 4.75 6.06 13.78
C ASP A 281 5.29 5.45 15.07
N LYS A 282 4.43 5.17 16.04
CA LYS A 282 4.83 4.58 17.32
C LYS A 282 4.94 3.06 17.27
N GLY A 283 4.42 2.41 16.21
CA GLY A 283 4.36 0.97 16.12
C GLY A 283 3.43 0.30 17.14
N ASP A 284 2.51 1.07 17.77
CA ASP A 284 1.54 0.55 18.75
C ASP A 284 0.13 0.38 18.18
N ARG A 285 -0.07 0.75 16.90
CA ARG A 285 -1.32 0.56 16.15
C ARG A 285 -1.04 -0.11 14.82
N LEU A 286 -1.87 -1.10 14.51
CA LEU A 286 -1.96 -1.69 13.17
C LEU A 286 -3.28 -1.23 12.54
N PHE A 287 -3.21 -0.81 11.30
CA PHE A 287 -4.36 -0.47 10.47
C PHE A 287 -4.54 -1.56 9.42
N VAL A 288 -5.79 -1.96 9.16
CA VAL A 288 -6.12 -2.96 8.16
C VAL A 288 -7.37 -2.52 7.39
N THR A 289 -7.31 -2.48 6.07
CA THR A 289 -8.50 -2.26 5.24
C THR A 289 -9.19 -3.58 4.92
N THR A 290 -10.51 -3.55 4.82
CA THR A 290 -11.33 -4.66 4.31
C THR A 290 -12.23 -4.15 3.19
N ALA A 291 -12.27 -4.86 2.06
CA ALA A 291 -13.00 -4.39 0.89
C ALA A 291 -14.52 -4.62 0.97
N LYS A 292 -14.98 -5.61 1.71
CA LYS A 292 -16.41 -5.98 1.76
C LYS A 292 -16.89 -6.37 3.18
N PRO A 293 -17.77 -5.54 3.80
CA PRO A 293 -18.02 -4.17 3.43
C PRO A 293 -16.75 -3.33 3.53
N GLY A 294 -16.69 -2.21 2.80
CA GLY A 294 -15.54 -1.31 2.88
C GLY A 294 -15.35 -0.77 4.29
N ALA A 295 -14.20 -1.01 4.89
CA ALA A 295 -13.88 -0.54 6.23
C ALA A 295 -12.38 -0.32 6.44
N PHE A 296 -12.08 0.56 7.39
CA PHE A 296 -10.74 0.79 7.94
C PHE A 296 -10.74 0.38 9.41
N ASN A 297 -9.93 -0.62 9.73
CA ASN A 297 -9.86 -1.21 11.06
C ASN A 297 -8.62 -0.73 11.80
N ILE A 298 -8.77 -0.40 13.08
CA ILE A 298 -7.69 0.06 13.96
C ILE A 298 -7.50 -0.96 15.07
N PHE A 299 -6.30 -1.52 15.16
CA PHE A 299 -5.92 -2.47 16.22
C PHE A 299 -4.91 -1.85 17.18
N ASP A 300 -5.05 -2.18 18.47
CA ASP A 300 -3.99 -2.06 19.45
C ASP A 300 -3.11 -3.31 19.36
N ILE A 301 -1.81 -3.10 19.18
CA ILE A 301 -0.81 -4.16 19.07
C ILE A 301 0.28 -4.06 20.14
N ALA A 302 -0.03 -3.43 21.28
CA ALA A 302 0.87 -3.45 22.44
C ALA A 302 1.22 -4.89 22.85
N GLU A 303 0.28 -5.83 22.68
CA GLU A 303 0.49 -7.28 22.76
C GLU A 303 0.37 -7.84 21.32
N PRO A 304 1.47 -7.95 20.59
CA PRO A 304 1.43 -8.19 19.14
C PRO A 304 0.85 -9.55 18.73
N TYR A 305 0.82 -10.53 19.64
CA TYR A 305 0.18 -11.83 19.40
C TYR A 305 -1.32 -11.85 19.75
N GLU A 306 -1.83 -10.80 20.37
CA GLU A 306 -3.23 -10.64 20.74
C GLU A 306 -3.74 -9.26 20.31
N PRO A 307 -3.73 -8.95 18.99
CA PRO A 307 -4.17 -7.65 18.49
C PRO A 307 -5.62 -7.40 18.88
N LYS A 308 -5.90 -6.24 19.47
CA LYS A 308 -7.25 -5.88 19.91
C LYS A 308 -7.87 -4.89 18.94
N LEU A 309 -8.97 -5.26 18.31
CA LEU A 309 -9.74 -4.36 17.47
C LEU A 309 -10.32 -3.22 18.33
N LEU A 310 -9.85 -1.99 18.08
CA LEU A 310 -10.30 -0.79 18.78
C LEU A 310 -11.48 -0.11 18.08
N ALA A 311 -11.44 -0.09 16.74
CA ALA A 311 -12.47 0.55 15.93
C ALA A 311 -12.54 -0.08 14.55
N THR A 312 -13.76 -0.16 14.02
CA THR A 312 -14.06 -0.41 12.60
C THR A 312 -14.76 0.83 12.07
N ILE A 313 -14.16 1.50 11.11
CA ILE A 313 -14.68 2.74 10.51
C ILE A 313 -15.21 2.39 9.13
N PRO A 314 -16.54 2.42 8.92
CA PRO A 314 -17.12 2.18 7.60
C PRO A 314 -16.62 3.20 6.58
N THR A 315 -16.21 2.71 5.40
CA THR A 315 -15.84 3.49 4.23
C THR A 315 -16.78 3.17 3.07
N ALA A 316 -16.44 3.60 1.86
CA ALA A 316 -17.13 3.10 0.68
C ALA A 316 -16.63 1.69 0.29
N GLY A 317 -17.39 0.99 -0.55
CA GLY A 317 -17.04 -0.37 -0.99
C GLY A 317 -15.72 -0.42 -1.75
N GLY A 318 -14.91 -1.44 -1.46
CA GLY A 318 -13.60 -1.64 -2.06
C GLY A 318 -12.45 -0.93 -1.32
N ALA A 319 -12.57 -0.65 -0.01
CA ALA A 319 -11.45 -0.09 0.75
C ALA A 319 -10.19 -0.96 0.57
N HIS A 320 -9.11 -0.34 0.11
CA HIS A 320 -7.88 -1.02 -0.27
C HIS A 320 -6.67 -0.22 0.25
N HIS A 321 -5.86 0.37 -0.61
CA HIS A 321 -4.68 1.12 -0.16
C HIS A 321 -5.05 2.37 0.65
N PHE A 322 -4.15 2.72 1.56
CA PHE A 322 -4.31 3.93 2.36
C PHE A 322 -2.96 4.58 2.67
N VAL A 323 -3.01 5.84 3.02
CA VAL A 323 -1.86 6.59 3.55
C VAL A 323 -2.27 7.37 4.80
N ILE A 324 -1.32 7.55 5.71
CA ILE A 324 -1.51 8.30 6.96
C ILE A 324 -0.82 9.66 6.85
N SER A 325 -1.49 10.73 7.28
CA SER A 325 -0.88 12.07 7.32
C SER A 325 0.33 12.13 8.26
N PRO A 326 1.31 13.05 8.02
CA PRO A 326 2.53 13.13 8.82
C PRO A 326 2.31 13.35 10.31
N ASP A 327 1.21 14.01 10.68
CA ASP A 327 0.79 14.29 12.05
C ASP A 327 -0.01 13.14 12.69
N ASN A 328 -0.19 12.02 11.97
CA ASN A 328 -1.03 10.87 12.34
C ASN A 328 -2.50 11.23 12.61
N ARG A 329 -2.99 12.35 12.07
CA ARG A 329 -4.37 12.79 12.29
C ARG A 329 -5.33 12.20 11.29
N TYR A 330 -4.94 12.07 10.03
CA TYR A 330 -5.81 11.58 8.96
C TYR A 330 -5.31 10.29 8.35
N ALA A 331 -6.24 9.38 8.01
CA ALA A 331 -6.04 8.30 7.07
C ALA A 331 -6.83 8.61 5.79
N PHE A 332 -6.21 8.39 4.64
CA PHE A 332 -6.79 8.55 3.31
C PHE A 332 -6.91 7.17 2.68
N VAL A 333 -8.14 6.64 2.63
CA VAL A 333 -8.41 5.26 2.18
C VAL A 333 -9.04 5.31 0.80
N GLN A 334 -8.37 4.77 -0.21
CA GLN A 334 -8.96 4.62 -1.53
C GLN A 334 -9.98 3.47 -1.56
N ASN A 335 -11.09 3.68 -2.24
CA ASN A 335 -12.23 2.78 -2.27
C ASN A 335 -12.42 2.20 -3.68
N SER A 336 -11.51 1.32 -4.04
CA SER A 336 -11.62 0.43 -5.21
C SER A 336 -10.71 -0.77 -5.04
N PHE A 337 -11.24 -1.95 -5.21
CA PHE A 337 -10.47 -3.17 -5.32
C PHE A 337 -10.53 -3.66 -6.76
N ILE A 338 -9.46 -3.35 -7.52
CA ILE A 338 -9.26 -3.72 -8.94
C ILE A 338 -10.51 -3.56 -9.81
N ASN A 339 -11.25 -2.45 -9.62
CA ASN A 339 -12.46 -2.11 -10.40
C ASN A 339 -13.55 -3.20 -10.41
N LEU A 340 -13.60 -4.04 -9.35
CA LEU A 340 -14.60 -5.10 -9.25
C LEU A 340 -15.97 -4.55 -8.85
N PRO A 341 -17.07 -5.08 -9.41
CA PRO A 341 -18.43 -4.68 -9.04
C PRO A 341 -18.67 -4.71 -7.52
N GLU A 342 -19.38 -3.72 -6.99
CA GLU A 342 -19.67 -3.48 -5.56
C GLU A 342 -18.42 -3.08 -4.73
N MET A 343 -17.22 -3.15 -5.30
CA MET A 343 -15.96 -2.76 -4.67
C MET A 343 -15.19 -1.74 -5.51
N ASP A 344 -15.87 -0.96 -6.32
CA ASP A 344 -15.33 0.04 -7.25
C ASP A 344 -15.94 1.42 -7.01
N ASP A 345 -16.15 1.83 -5.76
CA ASP A 345 -16.77 3.13 -5.47
C ASP A 345 -16.04 4.30 -6.15
N GLY A 346 -14.72 4.31 -6.16
CA GLY A 346 -13.90 5.28 -6.89
C GLY A 346 -13.58 6.55 -6.12
N SER A 347 -13.96 6.63 -4.84
CA SER A 347 -13.63 7.74 -3.96
C SER A 347 -12.42 7.44 -3.07
N VAL A 348 -11.95 8.47 -2.34
CA VAL A 348 -11.04 8.32 -1.20
C VAL A 348 -11.76 8.83 0.04
N SER A 349 -11.87 7.98 1.07
CA SER A 349 -12.41 8.37 2.37
C SER A 349 -11.34 9.08 3.19
N VAL A 350 -11.63 10.26 3.71
CA VAL A 350 -10.76 10.99 4.65
C VAL A 350 -11.25 10.70 6.06
N ILE A 351 -10.45 9.96 6.82
CA ILE A 351 -10.77 9.53 8.18
C ILE A 351 -10.00 10.39 9.18
N ASP A 352 -10.68 11.03 10.13
CA ASP A 352 -10.04 11.65 11.29
C ASP A 352 -9.79 10.57 12.36
N LEU A 353 -8.53 10.21 12.56
CA LEU A 353 -8.11 9.16 13.49
C LEU A 353 -8.31 9.54 14.96
N THR A 354 -8.48 10.83 15.27
CA THR A 354 -8.79 11.28 16.64
C THR A 354 -10.27 11.10 16.98
N GLN A 355 -11.12 11.08 15.94
CA GLN A 355 -12.57 10.93 16.05
C GLN A 355 -13.07 9.54 15.62
N ASN A 356 -12.19 8.72 15.01
CA ASN A 356 -12.49 7.42 14.43
C ASN A 356 -13.70 7.47 13.48
N LYS A 357 -13.73 8.45 12.57
CA LYS A 357 -14.82 8.60 11.59
C LYS A 357 -14.36 9.23 10.28
N VAL A 358 -15.09 8.94 9.20
CA VAL A 358 -14.96 9.65 7.93
C VAL A 358 -15.46 11.09 8.10
N VAL A 359 -14.62 12.07 7.79
CA VAL A 359 -14.91 13.51 7.91
C VAL A 359 -15.04 14.21 6.57
N ALA A 360 -14.50 13.65 5.50
CA ALA A 360 -14.57 14.18 4.15
C ALA A 360 -14.40 13.04 3.12
N THR A 361 -14.67 13.35 1.86
CA THR A 361 -14.51 12.41 0.74
C THR A 361 -13.89 13.14 -0.45
N VAL A 362 -12.83 12.56 -1.02
CA VAL A 362 -12.25 12.95 -2.31
C VAL A 362 -12.94 12.11 -3.38
N ASP A 363 -13.73 12.75 -4.24
CA ASP A 363 -14.58 12.07 -5.21
C ASP A 363 -14.40 12.56 -6.67
N VAL A 364 -13.36 13.35 -6.91
CA VAL A 364 -13.10 13.95 -8.22
C VAL A 364 -12.89 12.88 -9.31
N LEU A 365 -12.21 11.76 -9.01
CA LEU A 365 -12.07 10.64 -9.94
C LEU A 365 -13.41 9.93 -10.15
N LYS A 366 -14.13 9.62 -9.08
CA LYS A 366 -15.47 9.01 -9.13
C LYS A 366 -16.44 9.82 -10.01
N LYS A 367 -16.47 11.16 -9.85
CA LYS A 367 -17.30 12.07 -10.65
C LYS A 367 -16.91 12.08 -12.13
N ALA A 368 -15.65 11.78 -12.43
CA ALA A 368 -15.14 11.66 -13.81
C ALA A 368 -15.36 10.26 -14.41
N GLY A 369 -16.05 9.34 -13.72
CA GLY A 369 -16.23 7.94 -14.14
C GLY A 369 -14.96 7.10 -14.06
N LEU A 370 -14.04 7.50 -13.17
CA LEU A 370 -12.76 6.85 -12.93
C LEU A 370 -12.74 6.19 -11.55
N THR A 371 -11.83 5.26 -11.37
CA THR A 371 -11.59 4.58 -10.09
C THR A 371 -10.09 4.47 -9.84
N PRO A 372 -9.59 4.80 -8.62
CA PRO A 372 -8.18 4.60 -8.26
C PRO A 372 -7.91 3.12 -7.94
N ASN A 373 -6.70 2.64 -8.25
CA ASN A 373 -6.24 1.32 -7.83
C ASN A 373 -5.21 1.38 -6.69
N CYS A 374 -4.51 2.52 -6.53
CA CYS A 374 -3.55 2.72 -5.47
C CYS A 374 -3.55 4.18 -5.03
N ILE A 375 -3.17 4.44 -3.79
CA ILE A 375 -2.87 5.78 -3.26
C ILE A 375 -1.54 5.76 -2.53
N ILE A 376 -0.69 6.74 -2.79
CA ILE A 376 0.58 6.93 -2.11
C ILE A 376 0.77 8.42 -1.80
N ALA A 377 1.38 8.74 -0.66
CA ALA A 377 1.72 10.11 -0.30
C ALA A 377 2.77 10.70 -1.24
N MET A 378 2.70 12.00 -1.56
CA MET A 378 3.81 12.67 -2.26
C MET A 378 5.09 12.60 -1.41
N PRO A 379 6.30 12.61 -2.03
CA PRO A 379 7.57 12.48 -1.31
C PRO A 379 7.75 13.46 -0.15
N SER A 380 7.12 14.63 -0.22
CA SER A 380 7.18 15.66 0.83
C SER A 380 6.61 15.20 2.19
N TRP A 381 5.75 14.19 2.20
CA TRP A 381 5.15 13.65 3.42
C TRP A 381 5.06 12.12 3.44
N HIS A 382 5.67 11.46 2.45
CA HIS A 382 5.77 10.00 2.44
C HIS A 382 6.68 9.52 3.57
N LYS A 383 6.17 8.60 4.38
CA LYS A 383 6.95 7.90 5.40
C LYS A 383 7.29 6.53 4.87
N HIS A 384 8.57 6.15 4.97
CA HIS A 384 9.02 4.83 4.53
C HIS A 384 8.39 3.74 5.41
N VAL A 385 7.41 3.03 4.88
CA VAL A 385 6.73 1.91 5.54
C VAL A 385 7.15 0.57 4.94
N HIS A 386 7.88 0.60 3.80
CA HIS A 386 8.26 -0.62 3.04
C HIS A 386 9.77 -0.82 2.96
#